data_7b3227c3ad80b807d759c84a5bf2f56f
#
_entry.id   7b3227c3ad80b807d759c84a5bf2f56f
#
_cell.length_a   1.000
_cell.length_b   1.000
_cell.length_c   1.000
_cell.angle_alpha   90.00
_cell.angle_beta   90.00
_cell.angle_gamma   90.00
#
_symmetry.space_group_name_H-M   'P 1'
#
loop_
_entity.id
_entity.type
_entity.pdbx_description
1 polymer ?
#
loop_
_entity_poly.entity_id
_entity_poly.type
_entity_poly.pdbx_seq_one_letter_code
_entity_poly.pdbx_strand_id
1 'polypeptide(L)'
;MASAVTVTDSHGEFTLNQVPQRIVALEFSFVDALAAVDASPVGIADDNDPSRLLPAVSAKLGQWQSVGTRSQPSLEVIASLKPDLIIADVDRHSAVYRDLSKIAPTLLLPSRRETYEDNLKSAAIIGKVIGKEAEMQQRLAQHHQLMAHYAAQLSGLNNQTVQFGVARENGFYAHAAESYAGGVIHALGLAAPTGLKNENASRQISLEQLLALNPNYLVVGDYTEQSIVSRWQKQPLWNVLNAVRAKQVLHVDGNMWARCRGILAAEYMAADLAKLVQS
;
A
#
# COMPACT_ATOMS: atom_id res chain seq x y z
N MET A 1 22.01 3.49 28.72
CA MET A 1 22.06 2.22 27.95
C MET A 1 20.78 2.10 27.15
N ALA A 2 20.87 1.94 25.82
CA ALA A 2 19.69 1.67 25.01
C ALA A 2 19.14 0.29 25.41
N SER A 3 17.88 0.23 25.82
CA SER A 3 17.22 -1.03 26.18
C SER A 3 16.92 -1.84 24.92
N ALA A 4 17.07 -3.15 25.00
CA ALA A 4 16.67 -4.07 23.93
C ALA A 4 15.16 -3.90 23.63
N VAL A 5 14.81 -4.01 22.34
CA VAL A 5 13.43 -3.98 21.87
C VAL A 5 13.06 -5.37 21.35
N THR A 6 11.95 -5.89 21.82
CA THR A 6 11.41 -7.17 21.35
C THR A 6 10.00 -6.95 20.81
N VAL A 7 9.75 -7.48 19.62
CA VAL A 7 8.43 -7.49 18.98
C VAL A 7 8.16 -8.89 18.44
N THR A 8 6.91 -9.17 18.13
CA THR A 8 6.52 -10.36 17.37
C THR A 8 6.33 -9.97 15.92
N ASP A 9 7.13 -10.55 15.03
CA ASP A 9 6.98 -10.38 13.59
C ASP A 9 6.38 -11.64 12.95
N SER A 10 6.36 -11.72 11.62
CA SER A 10 5.79 -12.86 10.91
C SER A 10 6.60 -14.15 11.04
N HIS A 11 7.85 -14.06 11.50
CA HIS A 11 8.72 -15.21 11.76
C HIS A 11 8.64 -15.69 13.21
N GLY A 12 8.28 -14.79 14.13
CA GLY A 12 8.21 -15.05 15.58
C GLY A 12 8.75 -13.88 16.38
N GLU A 13 9.47 -14.20 17.46
CA GLU A 13 10.07 -13.15 18.30
C GLU A 13 11.29 -12.52 17.60
N PHE A 14 11.29 -11.20 17.55
CA PHE A 14 12.37 -10.41 16.95
C PHE A 14 12.90 -9.41 18.00
N THR A 15 14.21 -9.42 18.23
CA THR A 15 14.86 -8.57 19.22
C THR A 15 16.03 -7.80 18.60
N LEU A 16 16.08 -6.49 18.85
CA LEU A 16 17.26 -5.67 18.59
C LEU A 16 17.79 -5.11 19.90
N ASN A 17 19.12 -5.16 20.05
CA ASN A 17 19.81 -4.66 21.26
C ASN A 17 20.17 -3.16 21.16
N GLN A 18 20.10 -2.58 19.97
CA GLN A 18 20.44 -1.19 19.70
C GLN A 18 19.46 -0.61 18.68
N VAL A 19 19.27 0.71 18.74
CA VAL A 19 18.50 1.43 17.72
C VAL A 19 19.26 1.36 16.40
N PRO A 20 18.61 0.88 15.32
CA PRO A 20 19.28 0.75 14.03
C PRO A 20 19.57 2.12 13.41
N GLN A 21 20.74 2.23 12.78
CA GLN A 21 21.20 3.45 12.12
C GLN A 21 21.19 3.33 10.59
N ARG A 22 21.26 2.11 10.07
CA ARG A 22 21.35 1.84 8.65
C ARG A 22 20.28 0.81 8.26
N ILE A 23 19.17 1.31 7.75
CA ILE A 23 17.96 0.51 7.47
C ILE A 23 17.84 0.29 5.97
N VAL A 24 17.58 -0.94 5.56
CA VAL A 24 17.19 -1.30 4.20
C VAL A 24 15.73 -1.73 4.22
N ALA A 25 14.90 -1.09 3.39
CA ALA A 25 13.47 -1.36 3.30
C ALA A 25 13.14 -1.98 1.93
N LEU A 26 12.53 -3.16 1.94
CA LEU A 26 12.30 -3.96 0.74
C LEU A 26 10.88 -3.86 0.19
N GLU A 27 10.04 -2.99 0.75
CA GLU A 27 8.68 -2.73 0.28
C GLU A 27 8.31 -1.26 0.47
N PHE A 28 7.44 -0.74 -0.39
CA PHE A 28 7.02 0.67 -0.32
C PHE A 28 6.25 0.99 0.96
N SER A 29 5.49 0.01 1.49
CA SER A 29 4.78 0.19 2.75
C SER A 29 5.73 0.41 3.94
N PHE A 30 6.90 -0.22 3.90
CA PHE A 30 7.90 -0.04 4.95
C PHE A 30 8.59 1.32 4.84
N VAL A 31 8.83 1.78 3.62
CA VAL A 31 9.38 3.12 3.36
C VAL A 31 8.41 4.20 3.85
N ASP A 32 7.11 4.02 3.59
CA ASP A 32 6.05 4.90 4.07
C ASP A 32 6.06 4.99 5.60
N ALA A 33 6.14 3.86 6.28
CA ALA A 33 6.18 3.82 7.74
C ALA A 33 7.40 4.57 8.31
N LEU A 34 8.56 4.40 7.68
CA LEU A 34 9.77 5.13 8.08
C LEU A 34 9.59 6.64 7.86
N ALA A 35 9.10 7.03 6.68
CA ALA A 35 8.86 8.45 6.35
C ALA A 35 7.87 9.10 7.32
N ALA A 36 6.86 8.36 7.77
CA ALA A 36 5.84 8.85 8.69
C ALA A 36 6.41 9.34 10.01
N VAL A 37 7.57 8.83 10.43
CA VAL A 37 8.27 9.24 11.67
C VAL A 37 9.62 9.88 11.37
N ASP A 38 9.78 10.43 10.18
CA ASP A 38 11.00 11.15 9.74
C ASP A 38 12.28 10.30 9.82
N ALA A 39 12.14 8.99 9.64
CA ALA A 39 13.26 8.09 9.48
C ALA A 39 13.55 7.88 7.98
N SER A 40 14.80 7.67 7.64
CA SER A 40 15.23 7.52 6.25
C SER A 40 16.09 6.26 6.08
N PRO A 41 15.72 5.33 5.16
CA PRO A 41 16.54 4.17 4.88
C PRO A 41 17.76 4.54 4.04
N VAL A 42 18.80 3.72 4.12
CA VAL A 42 19.99 3.83 3.26
C VAL A 42 19.83 3.07 1.94
N GLY A 43 18.92 2.12 1.91
CA GLY A 43 18.61 1.32 0.73
C GLY A 43 17.12 1.03 0.62
N ILE A 44 16.62 1.04 -0.61
CA ILE A 44 15.21 0.78 -0.91
C ILE A 44 15.14 -0.14 -2.12
N ALA A 45 14.30 -1.17 -2.04
CA ALA A 45 13.86 -1.90 -3.22
C ALA A 45 12.81 -1.03 -3.94
N ASP A 46 13.29 -0.13 -4.79
CA ASP A 46 12.46 0.87 -5.47
C ASP A 46 12.02 0.45 -6.87
N ASP A 47 12.19 -0.82 -7.20
CA ASP A 47 11.90 -1.40 -8.51
C ASP A 47 12.78 -0.81 -9.64
N ASN A 48 13.94 -0.24 -9.29
CA ASN A 48 14.81 0.51 -10.19
C ASN A 48 14.11 1.71 -10.85
N ASP A 49 13.07 2.22 -10.19
CA ASP A 49 12.26 3.34 -10.64
C ASP A 49 11.83 4.19 -9.43
N PRO A 50 12.65 5.16 -9.02
CA PRO A 50 12.33 6.01 -7.85
C PRO A 50 11.00 6.75 -7.96
N SER A 51 10.49 6.98 -9.18
CA SER A 51 9.21 7.65 -9.39
C SER A 51 8.02 6.84 -8.91
N ARG A 52 8.20 5.55 -8.61
CA ARG A 52 7.16 4.71 -8.01
C ARG A 52 6.88 5.04 -6.55
N LEU A 53 7.82 5.69 -5.85
CA LEU A 53 7.58 6.14 -4.49
C LEU A 53 6.56 7.28 -4.47
N LEU A 54 5.68 7.26 -3.48
CA LEU A 54 4.72 8.34 -3.27
C LEU A 54 5.47 9.67 -3.09
N PRO A 55 5.10 10.76 -3.79
CA PRO A 55 5.83 12.03 -3.66
C PRO A 55 5.95 12.54 -2.23
N ALA A 56 4.91 12.40 -1.41
CA ALA A 56 4.94 12.79 0.00
C ALA A 56 5.94 11.97 0.82
N VAL A 57 6.18 10.72 0.42
CA VAL A 57 7.21 9.86 1.03
C VAL A 57 8.59 10.30 0.57
N SER A 58 8.82 10.43 -0.74
CA SER A 58 10.11 10.84 -1.30
C SER A 58 10.58 12.17 -0.73
N ALA A 59 9.67 13.12 -0.51
CA ALA A 59 10.00 14.44 0.02
C ALA A 59 10.58 14.39 1.45
N LYS A 60 10.35 13.32 2.19
CA LYS A 60 10.83 13.14 3.56
C LYS A 60 12.12 12.34 3.66
N LEU A 61 12.55 11.72 2.55
CA LEU A 61 13.71 10.82 2.56
C LEU A 61 15.00 11.58 2.30
N GLY A 62 16.08 11.13 2.95
CA GLY A 62 17.43 11.49 2.56
C GLY A 62 17.86 10.73 1.30
N GLN A 63 19.16 10.64 1.07
CA GLN A 63 19.69 9.85 -0.04
C GLN A 63 19.62 8.35 0.29
N TRP A 64 19.21 7.58 -0.71
CA TRP A 64 19.23 6.12 -0.63
C TRP A 64 19.84 5.54 -1.89
N GLN A 65 20.27 4.29 -1.80
CA GLN A 65 20.67 3.50 -2.96
C GLN A 65 19.57 2.49 -3.27
N SER A 66 19.26 2.31 -4.57
CA SER A 66 18.39 1.24 -5.01
C SER A 66 19.03 -0.11 -4.73
N VAL A 67 18.25 -1.02 -4.13
CA VAL A 67 18.68 -2.41 -3.96
C VAL A 67 17.94 -3.34 -4.92
N GLY A 68 17.33 -2.79 -5.97
CA GLY A 68 16.68 -3.56 -7.02
C GLY A 68 15.16 -3.55 -6.91
N THR A 69 14.55 -4.61 -7.45
CA THR A 69 13.08 -4.74 -7.42
C THR A 69 12.63 -5.35 -6.10
N ARG A 70 11.37 -5.08 -5.75
CA ARG A 70 10.75 -5.69 -4.57
C ARG A 70 10.65 -7.21 -4.71
N SER A 71 10.38 -7.71 -5.92
CA SER A 71 10.28 -9.15 -6.17
C SER A 71 11.63 -9.87 -6.12
N GLN A 72 12.70 -9.19 -6.52
CA GLN A 72 14.05 -9.75 -6.56
C GLN A 72 15.07 -8.71 -6.12
N PRO A 73 15.13 -8.40 -4.81
CA PRO A 73 16.14 -7.46 -4.32
C PRO A 73 17.55 -8.05 -4.46
N SER A 74 18.52 -7.19 -4.69
CA SER A 74 19.93 -7.58 -4.81
C SER A 74 20.55 -7.78 -3.45
N LEU A 75 20.80 -9.01 -3.07
CA LEU A 75 21.46 -9.35 -1.80
C LEU A 75 22.88 -8.76 -1.75
N GLU A 76 23.56 -8.71 -2.87
CA GLU A 76 24.93 -8.16 -2.98
C GLU A 76 24.91 -6.66 -2.66
N VAL A 77 24.00 -5.90 -3.25
CA VAL A 77 23.89 -4.46 -2.99
C VAL A 77 23.46 -4.22 -1.54
N ILE A 78 22.51 -4.99 -1.02
CA ILE A 78 22.09 -4.89 0.38
C ILE A 78 23.30 -5.08 1.30
N ALA A 79 24.07 -6.14 1.09
CA ALA A 79 25.28 -6.43 1.90
C ALA A 79 26.29 -5.28 1.82
N SER A 80 26.48 -4.69 0.65
CA SER A 80 27.43 -3.60 0.44
C SER A 80 27.06 -2.33 1.22
N LEU A 81 25.78 -2.15 1.54
CA LEU A 81 25.28 -1.01 2.33
C LEU A 81 25.53 -1.18 3.83
N LYS A 82 25.93 -2.36 4.26
CA LYS A 82 26.21 -2.69 5.68
C LYS A 82 25.05 -2.26 6.59
N PRO A 83 23.83 -2.76 6.34
CA PRO A 83 22.68 -2.42 7.17
C PRO A 83 22.81 -3.04 8.56
N ASP A 84 22.12 -2.45 9.53
CA ASP A 84 21.91 -3.02 10.84
C ASP A 84 20.45 -3.40 11.08
N LEU A 85 19.60 -3.15 10.10
CA LEU A 85 18.22 -3.65 10.05
C LEU A 85 17.78 -3.76 8.60
N ILE A 86 17.17 -4.89 8.26
CA ILE A 86 16.47 -5.11 7.00
C ILE A 86 15.00 -5.32 7.33
N ILE A 87 14.09 -4.63 6.62
CA ILE A 87 12.65 -4.84 6.75
C ILE A 87 12.16 -5.50 5.46
N ALA A 88 11.63 -6.72 5.59
CA ALA A 88 11.27 -7.57 4.47
C ALA A 88 9.82 -8.05 4.57
N ASP A 89 9.25 -8.44 3.43
CA ASP A 89 7.88 -8.90 3.30
C ASP A 89 7.80 -10.42 3.46
N VAL A 90 6.88 -10.88 4.31
CA VAL A 90 6.69 -12.32 4.56
C VAL A 90 6.28 -13.07 3.29
N ASP A 91 5.55 -12.44 2.37
CA ASP A 91 5.11 -13.08 1.13
C ASP A 91 6.23 -13.13 0.07
N ARG A 92 6.87 -11.98 -0.21
CA ARG A 92 7.88 -11.88 -1.27
C ARG A 92 9.24 -12.44 -0.88
N HIS A 93 9.63 -12.27 0.39
CA HIS A 93 11.03 -12.44 0.79
C HIS A 93 11.30 -13.66 1.68
N SER A 94 10.29 -14.49 1.95
CA SER A 94 10.48 -15.70 2.75
C SER A 94 11.54 -16.64 2.17
N ALA A 95 11.60 -16.74 0.85
CA ALA A 95 12.57 -17.62 0.19
C ALA A 95 14.03 -17.16 0.40
N VAL A 96 14.26 -15.87 0.63
CA VAL A 96 15.60 -15.30 0.85
C VAL A 96 15.82 -14.84 2.29
N TYR A 97 14.89 -15.14 3.19
CA TYR A 97 14.93 -14.68 4.58
C TYR A 97 16.24 -15.12 5.28
N ARG A 98 16.67 -16.36 5.09
CA ARG A 98 17.92 -16.85 5.68
C ARG A 98 19.13 -16.05 5.20
N ASP A 99 19.19 -15.77 3.90
CA ASP A 99 20.30 -15.02 3.32
C ASP A 99 20.30 -13.56 3.79
N LEU A 100 19.12 -12.97 3.89
CA LEU A 100 18.98 -11.61 4.46
C LEU A 100 19.45 -11.60 5.92
N SER A 101 19.07 -12.60 6.71
CA SER A 101 19.44 -12.71 8.12
C SER A 101 20.95 -12.88 8.35
N LYS A 102 21.67 -13.39 7.36
CA LYS A 102 23.15 -13.47 7.41
C LYS A 102 23.78 -12.10 7.20
N ILE A 103 23.08 -11.16 6.55
CA ILE A 103 23.57 -9.81 6.31
C ILE A 103 23.30 -8.93 7.53
N ALA A 104 22.09 -8.95 8.06
CA ALA A 104 21.65 -8.14 9.19
C ALA A 104 20.38 -8.71 9.82
N PRO A 105 20.03 -8.30 11.05
CA PRO A 105 18.71 -8.61 11.62
C PRO A 105 17.61 -8.23 10.64
N THR A 106 16.70 -9.16 10.37
CA THR A 106 15.65 -9.00 9.37
C THR A 106 14.29 -9.09 10.03
N LEU A 107 13.57 -7.96 10.02
CA LEU A 107 12.21 -7.84 10.50
C LEU A 107 11.26 -8.23 9.37
N LEU A 108 10.47 -9.29 9.58
CA LEU A 108 9.60 -9.85 8.57
C LEU A 108 8.15 -9.48 8.87
N LEU A 109 7.54 -8.71 8.00
CA LEU A 109 6.17 -8.18 8.19
C LEU A 109 5.35 -8.36 6.91
N PRO A 110 4.00 -8.40 7.02
CA PRO A 110 3.17 -8.42 5.82
C PRO A 110 3.23 -7.08 5.07
N SER A 111 3.25 -7.15 3.74
CA SER A 111 3.12 -6.00 2.84
C SER A 111 2.30 -6.36 1.61
N ARG A 112 2.78 -7.26 0.76
CA ARG A 112 2.16 -7.55 -0.53
C ARG A 112 0.69 -7.93 -0.43
N ARG A 113 0.32 -8.71 0.57
CA ARG A 113 -1.06 -9.21 0.78
C ARG A 113 -1.65 -8.71 2.07
N GLU A 114 -1.20 -7.54 2.52
CA GLU A 114 -1.68 -6.93 3.74
C GLU A 114 -3.08 -6.35 3.57
N THR A 115 -3.83 -6.34 4.66
CA THR A 115 -5.00 -5.48 4.80
C THR A 115 -4.57 -4.07 5.21
N TYR A 116 -5.48 -3.11 5.14
CA TYR A 116 -5.21 -1.76 5.68
C TYR A 116 -4.86 -1.82 7.18
N GLU A 117 -5.58 -2.65 7.95
CA GLU A 117 -5.32 -2.83 9.37
C GLU A 117 -3.94 -3.46 9.63
N ASP A 118 -3.55 -4.48 8.84
CA ASP A 118 -2.21 -5.08 8.91
C ASP A 118 -1.13 -4.05 8.66
N ASN A 119 -1.35 -3.14 7.70
CA ASN A 119 -0.39 -2.07 7.39
C ASN A 119 -0.17 -1.16 8.59
N LEU A 120 -1.24 -0.74 9.27
CA LEU A 120 -1.12 0.11 10.46
C LEU A 120 -0.42 -0.61 11.61
N LYS A 121 -0.68 -1.90 11.79
CA LYS A 121 0.01 -2.72 12.79
C LYS A 121 1.50 -2.86 12.47
N SER A 122 1.84 -3.10 11.20
CA SER A 122 3.25 -3.17 10.78
C SER A 122 3.96 -1.84 10.99
N ALA A 123 3.30 -0.72 10.72
CA ALA A 123 3.87 0.59 10.98
C ALA A 123 4.17 0.80 12.48
N ALA A 124 3.25 0.38 13.36
CA ALA A 124 3.46 0.45 14.81
C ALA A 124 4.68 -0.38 15.24
N ILE A 125 4.82 -1.59 14.69
CA ILE A 125 5.97 -2.46 14.96
C ILE A 125 7.28 -1.80 14.49
N ILE A 126 7.29 -1.25 13.29
CA ILE A 126 8.47 -0.55 12.73
C ILE A 126 8.85 0.62 13.64
N GLY A 127 7.89 1.44 14.05
CA GLY A 127 8.14 2.56 14.96
C GLY A 127 8.82 2.12 16.25
N LYS A 128 8.36 1.02 16.85
CA LYS A 128 8.94 0.46 18.06
C LYS A 128 10.37 -0.05 17.82
N VAL A 129 10.60 -0.79 16.75
CA VAL A 129 11.92 -1.38 16.45
C VAL A 129 12.98 -0.33 16.19
N ILE A 130 12.63 0.79 15.56
CA ILE A 130 13.59 1.85 15.24
C ILE A 130 13.73 2.91 16.35
N GLY A 131 13.12 2.68 17.52
CA GLY A 131 13.22 3.58 18.66
C GLY A 131 12.36 4.84 18.56
N LYS A 132 11.28 4.77 17.77
CA LYS A 132 10.35 5.89 17.56
C LYS A 132 8.90 5.49 17.85
N GLU A 133 8.70 4.74 18.93
CA GLU A 133 7.38 4.25 19.34
C GLU A 133 6.42 5.39 19.62
N ALA A 134 6.83 6.37 20.42
CA ALA A 134 5.99 7.51 20.79
C ALA A 134 5.61 8.34 19.56
N GLU A 135 6.56 8.62 18.69
CA GLU A 135 6.35 9.37 17.45
C GLU A 135 5.38 8.63 16.51
N MET A 136 5.52 7.31 16.40
CA MET A 136 4.63 6.53 15.57
C MET A 136 3.21 6.48 16.14
N GLN A 137 3.06 6.32 17.46
CA GLN A 137 1.74 6.34 18.10
C GLN A 137 1.05 7.68 17.86
N GLN A 138 1.78 8.77 17.99
CA GLN A 138 1.26 10.11 17.70
C GLN A 138 0.87 10.24 16.23
N ARG A 139 1.71 9.77 15.33
CA ARG A 139 1.43 9.83 13.87
C ARG A 139 0.21 8.99 13.49
N LEU A 140 0.06 7.82 14.09
CA LEU A 140 -1.13 6.98 13.88
C LEU A 140 -2.40 7.65 14.39
N ALA A 141 -2.34 8.33 15.54
CA ALA A 141 -3.48 9.08 16.05
C ALA A 141 -3.87 10.23 15.10
N GLN A 142 -2.89 10.96 14.58
CA GLN A 142 -3.11 11.99 13.56
C GLN A 142 -3.71 11.41 12.28
N HIS A 143 -3.24 10.23 11.88
CA HIS A 143 -3.77 9.51 10.72
C HIS A 143 -5.27 9.21 10.87
N HIS A 144 -5.65 8.66 12.02
CA HIS A 144 -7.06 8.35 12.28
C HIS A 144 -7.94 9.59 12.29
N GLN A 145 -7.44 10.70 12.83
CA GLN A 145 -8.16 11.98 12.81
C GLN A 145 -8.33 12.50 11.38
N LEU A 146 -7.28 12.42 10.57
CA LEU A 146 -7.32 12.87 9.18
C LEU A 146 -8.25 11.99 8.33
N MET A 147 -8.21 10.68 8.51
CA MET A 147 -9.12 9.76 7.82
C MET A 147 -10.58 10.02 8.22
N ALA A 148 -10.85 10.30 9.50
CA ALA A 148 -12.18 10.68 9.96
C ALA A 148 -12.65 12.00 9.33
N HIS A 149 -11.74 12.96 9.15
CA HIS A 149 -12.03 14.23 8.47
C HIS A 149 -12.47 13.98 7.02
N TYR A 150 -11.74 13.14 6.29
CA TYR A 150 -12.14 12.79 4.92
C TYR A 150 -13.42 11.98 4.87
N ALA A 151 -13.62 11.07 5.82
CA ALA A 151 -14.89 10.32 5.93
C ALA A 151 -16.08 11.27 6.11
N ALA A 152 -15.92 12.32 6.93
CA ALA A 152 -16.96 13.33 7.13
C ALA A 152 -17.25 14.10 5.83
N GLN A 153 -16.21 14.45 5.06
CA GLN A 153 -16.39 15.10 3.74
C GLN A 153 -17.13 14.19 2.75
N LEU A 154 -16.99 12.88 2.88
CA LEU A 154 -17.63 11.90 2.01
C LEU A 154 -18.93 11.34 2.59
N SER A 155 -19.46 11.91 3.66
CA SER A 155 -20.64 11.38 4.38
C SER A 155 -21.89 11.29 3.53
N GLY A 156 -22.05 12.13 2.51
CA GLY A 156 -23.14 12.05 1.55
C GLY A 156 -23.13 10.78 0.70
N LEU A 157 -22.01 10.07 0.66
CA LEU A 157 -21.82 8.83 -0.10
C LEU A 157 -21.81 7.58 0.79
N ASN A 158 -22.18 7.70 2.06
CA ASN A 158 -22.23 6.57 2.99
C ASN A 158 -23.02 5.41 2.40
N ASN A 159 -22.44 4.20 2.47
CA ASN A 159 -22.98 2.96 1.94
C ASN A 159 -23.06 2.89 0.40
N GLN A 160 -22.57 3.89 -0.32
CA GLN A 160 -22.36 3.73 -1.76
C GLN A 160 -21.27 2.69 -2.01
N THR A 161 -21.49 1.84 -3.01
CA THR A 161 -20.50 0.82 -3.35
C THR A 161 -19.43 1.40 -4.27
N VAL A 162 -18.19 1.16 -3.91
CA VAL A 162 -17.01 1.59 -4.64
C VAL A 162 -16.16 0.38 -4.97
N GLN A 163 -15.92 0.14 -6.24
CA GLN A 163 -14.99 -0.89 -6.69
C GLN A 163 -13.74 -0.24 -7.24
N PHE A 164 -12.62 -0.47 -6.60
CA PHE A 164 -11.30 -0.12 -7.11
C PHE A 164 -10.68 -1.31 -7.84
N GLY A 165 -10.00 -1.03 -8.93
CA GLY A 165 -9.19 -2.02 -9.61
C GLY A 165 -8.10 -1.38 -10.44
N VAL A 166 -7.05 -2.17 -10.70
CA VAL A 166 -5.92 -1.77 -11.54
C VAL A 166 -6.20 -2.20 -12.98
N ALA A 167 -6.09 -1.27 -13.89
CA ALA A 167 -6.24 -1.51 -15.32
C ALA A 167 -4.87 -1.62 -15.99
N ARG A 168 -4.56 -2.83 -16.46
CA ARG A 168 -3.39 -3.12 -17.29
C ARG A 168 -3.83 -3.23 -18.75
N GLU A 169 -2.88 -3.41 -19.64
CA GLU A 169 -3.17 -3.58 -21.07
C GLU A 169 -4.13 -4.75 -21.34
N ASN A 170 -3.96 -5.85 -20.63
CA ASN A 170 -4.67 -7.11 -20.91
C ASN A 170 -5.64 -7.56 -19.81
N GLY A 171 -5.87 -6.75 -18.78
CA GLY A 171 -6.77 -7.18 -17.72
C GLY A 171 -7.08 -6.09 -16.70
N PHE A 172 -8.23 -6.25 -16.07
CA PHE A 172 -8.67 -5.44 -14.93
C PHE A 172 -8.61 -6.29 -13.65
N TYR A 173 -7.87 -5.81 -12.66
CA TYR A 173 -7.62 -6.52 -11.42
C TYR A 173 -8.37 -5.83 -10.30
N ALA A 174 -9.53 -6.37 -9.93
CA ALA A 174 -10.38 -5.81 -8.89
C ALA A 174 -9.79 -6.09 -7.50
N HIS A 175 -9.73 -5.07 -6.67
CA HIS A 175 -9.28 -5.17 -5.28
C HIS A 175 -10.49 -5.44 -4.38
N ALA A 176 -10.41 -6.48 -3.56
CA ALA A 176 -11.49 -6.90 -2.68
C ALA A 176 -11.63 -6.00 -1.44
N ALA A 177 -12.72 -6.17 -0.72
CA ALA A 177 -12.98 -5.45 0.53
C ALA A 177 -11.86 -5.65 1.56
N GLU A 178 -11.27 -6.84 1.60
CA GLU A 178 -10.21 -7.22 2.54
C GLU A 178 -8.81 -6.77 2.10
N SER A 179 -8.68 -6.22 0.88
CA SER A 179 -7.41 -5.66 0.41
C SER A 179 -7.07 -4.38 1.16
N TYR A 180 -5.82 -3.94 1.04
CA TYR A 180 -5.40 -2.65 1.58
C TYR A 180 -6.30 -1.51 1.05
N ALA A 181 -6.48 -1.41 -0.27
CA ALA A 181 -7.32 -0.38 -0.86
C ALA A 181 -8.79 -0.49 -0.41
N GLY A 182 -9.32 -1.72 -0.34
CA GLY A 182 -10.67 -1.97 0.18
C GLY A 182 -10.84 -1.50 1.61
N GLY A 183 -9.84 -1.71 2.45
CA GLY A 183 -9.83 -1.25 3.84
C GLY A 183 -9.79 0.27 3.97
N VAL A 184 -9.02 0.95 3.11
CA VAL A 184 -9.00 2.43 3.06
C VAL A 184 -10.37 2.97 2.66
N ILE A 185 -10.98 2.40 1.63
CA ILE A 185 -12.33 2.78 1.17
C ILE A 185 -13.35 2.59 2.31
N HIS A 186 -13.28 1.47 3.02
CA HIS A 186 -14.16 1.19 4.17
C HIS A 186 -13.94 2.22 5.31
N ALA A 187 -12.70 2.58 5.60
CA ALA A 187 -12.39 3.59 6.61
C ALA A 187 -12.98 4.97 6.27
N LEU A 188 -13.26 5.22 5.00
CA LEU A 188 -13.89 6.44 4.53
C LEU A 188 -15.43 6.37 4.55
N GLY A 189 -16.01 5.30 5.08
CA GLY A 189 -17.46 5.13 5.18
C GLY A 189 -18.14 4.59 3.93
N LEU A 190 -17.35 4.10 2.96
CA LEU A 190 -17.85 3.56 1.71
C LEU A 190 -17.85 2.02 1.78
N ALA A 191 -18.61 1.38 0.90
CA ALA A 191 -18.74 -0.08 0.90
C ALA A 191 -18.13 -0.67 -0.37
N ALA A 192 -17.57 -1.88 -0.26
CA ALA A 192 -17.22 -2.67 -1.42
C ALA A 192 -18.44 -3.45 -1.91
N PRO A 193 -18.58 -3.72 -3.24
CA PRO A 193 -19.60 -4.60 -3.73
C PRO A 193 -19.45 -6.01 -3.14
N THR A 194 -20.59 -6.66 -2.86
CA THR A 194 -20.59 -8.06 -2.44
C THR A 194 -20.42 -8.97 -3.66
N GLY A 195 -19.84 -10.16 -3.46
CA GLY A 195 -19.69 -11.17 -4.50
C GLY A 195 -18.29 -11.38 -5.04
N LEU A 196 -17.35 -10.47 -4.72
CA LEU A 196 -15.94 -10.71 -5.00
C LEU A 196 -15.32 -11.40 -3.78
N LYS A 197 -15.32 -12.73 -3.81
CA LYS A 197 -14.62 -13.52 -2.80
C LYS A 197 -13.14 -13.51 -3.12
N ASN A 198 -12.33 -13.22 -2.14
CA ASN A 198 -10.92 -13.05 -2.40
C ASN A 198 -10.06 -13.69 -1.31
N GLU A 199 -9.34 -14.70 -1.72
CA GLU A 199 -8.24 -15.26 -0.94
C GLU A 199 -6.96 -14.45 -1.13
N ASN A 200 -6.93 -13.59 -2.15
CA ASN A 200 -5.82 -12.71 -2.51
C ASN A 200 -6.33 -11.28 -2.68
N ALA A 201 -5.52 -10.31 -2.36
CA ALA A 201 -5.88 -8.89 -2.35
C ALA A 201 -6.49 -8.36 -3.67
N SER A 202 -6.22 -9.00 -4.79
CA SER A 202 -6.77 -8.61 -6.10
C SER A 202 -7.08 -9.83 -6.96
N ARG A 203 -8.05 -9.67 -7.87
CA ARG A 203 -8.46 -10.73 -8.79
C ARG A 203 -8.77 -10.14 -10.15
N GLN A 204 -8.25 -10.77 -11.20
CA GLN A 204 -8.64 -10.42 -12.57
C GLN A 204 -10.10 -10.77 -12.81
N ILE A 205 -10.88 -9.82 -13.31
CA ILE A 205 -12.29 -10.01 -13.63
C ILE A 205 -12.59 -9.55 -15.06
N SER A 206 -13.64 -10.16 -15.66
CA SER A 206 -14.18 -9.76 -16.95
C SER A 206 -15.12 -8.57 -16.80
N LEU A 207 -15.51 -7.97 -17.93
CA LEU A 207 -16.53 -6.92 -17.94
C LEU A 207 -17.88 -7.45 -17.43
N GLU A 208 -18.23 -8.68 -17.77
CA GLU A 208 -19.45 -9.35 -17.31
C GLU A 208 -19.44 -9.53 -15.79
N GLN A 209 -18.29 -9.90 -15.22
CA GLN A 209 -18.14 -10.01 -13.77
C GLN A 209 -18.22 -8.66 -13.09
N LEU A 210 -17.66 -7.61 -13.72
CA LEU A 210 -17.78 -6.23 -13.20
C LEU A 210 -19.24 -5.79 -13.21
N LEU A 211 -20.02 -6.12 -14.27
CA LEU A 211 -21.44 -5.83 -14.34
C LEU A 211 -22.20 -6.57 -13.22
N ALA A 212 -21.82 -7.81 -12.91
CA ALA A 212 -22.45 -8.56 -11.82
C ALA A 212 -22.21 -7.88 -10.44
N LEU A 213 -21.05 -7.29 -10.22
CA LEU A 213 -20.77 -6.49 -9.04
C LEU A 213 -21.51 -5.16 -9.05
N ASN A 214 -21.60 -4.54 -10.18
CA ASN A 214 -22.30 -3.29 -10.50
C ASN A 214 -22.14 -2.20 -9.43
N PRO A 215 -20.93 -1.73 -9.18
CA PRO A 215 -20.68 -0.71 -8.15
C PRO A 215 -21.33 0.64 -8.54
N ASN A 216 -21.64 1.46 -7.51
CA ASN A 216 -22.08 2.84 -7.74
C ASN A 216 -20.93 3.71 -8.29
N TYR A 217 -19.71 3.48 -7.80
CA TYR A 217 -18.49 4.14 -8.27
C TYR A 217 -17.49 3.11 -8.73
N LEU A 218 -16.91 3.32 -9.89
CA LEU A 218 -15.79 2.53 -10.39
C LEU A 218 -14.55 3.41 -10.38
N VAL A 219 -13.55 3.01 -9.60
CA VAL A 219 -12.26 3.71 -9.52
C VAL A 219 -11.24 2.88 -10.27
N VAL A 220 -10.73 3.42 -11.37
CA VAL A 220 -9.79 2.75 -12.27
C VAL A 220 -8.40 3.29 -12.02
N GLY A 221 -7.52 2.44 -11.51
CA GLY A 221 -6.11 2.74 -11.35
C GLY A 221 -5.35 2.37 -12.62
N ASP A 222 -5.11 3.34 -13.47
CA ASP A 222 -4.44 3.09 -14.75
C ASP A 222 -2.94 2.88 -14.56
N TYR A 223 -2.42 1.76 -15.07
CA TYR A 223 -0.98 1.48 -15.17
C TYR A 223 -0.42 1.83 -16.55
N THR A 224 -1.31 2.03 -17.53
CA THR A 224 -0.97 2.35 -18.90
C THR A 224 -2.07 3.20 -19.52
N GLU A 225 -1.73 4.04 -20.49
CA GLU A 225 -2.70 4.89 -21.18
C GLU A 225 -3.73 4.08 -21.97
N GLN A 226 -3.30 2.93 -22.52
CA GLN A 226 -4.19 2.05 -23.29
C GLN A 226 -4.44 0.75 -22.53
N SER A 227 -5.27 0.85 -21.51
CA SER A 227 -5.64 -0.29 -20.69
C SER A 227 -6.80 -1.09 -21.29
N ILE A 228 -7.10 -2.22 -20.64
CA ILE A 228 -8.29 -3.02 -20.94
C ILE A 228 -9.57 -2.18 -20.88
N VAL A 229 -9.63 -1.18 -20.01
CA VAL A 229 -10.80 -0.30 -19.85
C VAL A 229 -11.03 0.51 -21.12
N SER A 230 -10.00 0.95 -21.81
CA SER A 230 -10.14 1.67 -23.09
C SER A 230 -10.80 0.79 -24.16
N ARG A 231 -10.61 -0.53 -24.12
CA ARG A 231 -11.32 -1.47 -25.00
C ARG A 231 -12.74 -1.74 -24.52
N TRP A 232 -12.94 -1.87 -23.20
CA TRP A 232 -14.28 -2.07 -22.62
C TRP A 232 -15.23 -0.93 -22.95
N GLN A 233 -14.73 0.29 -22.99
CA GLN A 233 -15.52 1.50 -23.30
C GLN A 233 -16.16 1.45 -24.67
N LYS A 234 -15.63 0.64 -25.58
CA LYS A 234 -16.16 0.45 -26.95
C LYS A 234 -17.23 -0.64 -27.03
N GLN A 235 -17.45 -1.38 -25.94
CA GLN A 235 -18.43 -2.46 -25.90
C GLN A 235 -19.76 -1.93 -25.37
N PRO A 236 -20.92 -2.36 -25.97
CA PRO A 236 -22.24 -1.94 -25.49
C PRO A 236 -22.48 -2.26 -24.01
N LEU A 237 -21.91 -3.38 -23.52
CA LEU A 237 -22.05 -3.81 -22.12
C LEU A 237 -21.51 -2.78 -21.12
N TRP A 238 -20.46 -2.02 -21.50
CA TRP A 238 -19.91 -0.95 -20.68
C TRP A 238 -20.97 0.07 -20.27
N ASN A 239 -21.86 0.43 -21.22
CA ASN A 239 -22.88 1.43 -20.99
C ASN A 239 -24.04 0.95 -20.11
N VAL A 240 -24.07 -0.34 -19.77
CA VAL A 240 -25.07 -0.92 -18.86
C VAL A 240 -24.65 -0.74 -17.38
N LEU A 241 -23.34 -0.54 -17.12
CA LEU A 241 -22.84 -0.34 -15.76
C LEU A 241 -23.46 0.91 -15.11
N ASN A 242 -23.92 0.78 -13.85
CA ASN A 242 -24.48 1.91 -13.09
C ASN A 242 -23.48 3.08 -12.99
N ALA A 243 -22.22 2.76 -12.70
CA ALA A 243 -21.17 3.78 -12.58
C ALA A 243 -20.96 4.57 -13.87
N VAL A 244 -21.07 3.91 -15.03
CA VAL A 244 -20.93 4.54 -16.34
C VAL A 244 -22.14 5.42 -16.64
N ARG A 245 -23.35 4.94 -16.39
CA ARG A 245 -24.60 5.67 -16.60
C ARG A 245 -24.69 6.92 -15.71
N ALA A 246 -24.19 6.80 -14.48
CA ALA A 246 -24.19 7.90 -13.52
C ALA A 246 -22.98 8.83 -13.67
N LYS A 247 -22.07 8.57 -14.62
CA LYS A 247 -20.81 9.32 -14.79
C LYS A 247 -19.94 9.28 -13.53
N GLN A 248 -19.85 8.11 -12.92
CA GLN A 248 -19.13 7.86 -11.68
C GLN A 248 -17.97 6.87 -11.91
N VAL A 249 -17.36 6.94 -13.07
CA VAL A 249 -16.08 6.27 -13.36
C VAL A 249 -14.97 7.27 -13.12
N LEU A 250 -14.14 6.98 -12.12
CA LEU A 250 -13.05 7.86 -11.70
C LEU A 250 -11.72 7.21 -12.10
N HIS A 251 -10.84 7.98 -12.73
CA HIS A 251 -9.49 7.53 -13.07
C HIS A 251 -8.49 8.09 -12.08
N VAL A 252 -7.65 7.21 -11.54
CA VAL A 252 -6.61 7.57 -10.57
C VAL A 252 -5.28 6.99 -11.03
N ASP A 253 -4.20 7.48 -10.44
CA ASP A 253 -2.87 6.92 -10.66
C ASP A 253 -2.79 5.53 -10.02
N GLY A 254 -2.64 4.49 -10.85
CA GLY A 254 -2.62 3.11 -10.39
C GLY A 254 -1.42 2.81 -9.48
N ASN A 255 -0.28 3.45 -9.73
CA ASN A 255 0.90 3.28 -8.89
C ASN A 255 0.64 3.81 -7.47
N MET A 256 0.07 5.01 -7.36
CA MET A 256 -0.20 5.65 -6.07
C MET A 256 -1.30 4.95 -5.27
N TRP A 257 -2.26 4.32 -5.95
CA TRP A 257 -3.39 3.65 -5.30
C TRP A 257 -3.16 2.16 -5.02
N ALA A 258 -2.24 1.52 -5.72
CA ALA A 258 -2.03 0.07 -5.61
C ALA A 258 -0.63 -0.31 -5.15
N ARG A 259 0.42 0.27 -5.76
CA ARG A 259 1.80 -0.05 -5.36
C ARG A 259 2.21 0.66 -4.09
N CYS A 260 1.81 1.93 -3.93
CA CYS A 260 2.07 2.69 -2.72
C CYS A 260 1.05 2.31 -1.66
N ARG A 261 1.52 1.81 -0.53
CA ARG A 261 0.69 1.44 0.61
C ARG A 261 1.34 2.01 1.87
N GLY A 262 0.53 2.45 2.83
CA GLY A 262 1.04 3.00 4.07
C GLY A 262 0.12 4.05 4.66
N ILE A 263 0.63 4.75 5.64
CA ILE A 263 -0.06 5.86 6.33
C ILE A 263 -0.25 7.04 5.37
N LEU A 264 0.84 7.51 4.77
CA LEU A 264 0.80 8.62 3.82
C LEU A 264 0.06 8.24 2.54
N ALA A 265 0.22 7.00 2.07
CA ALA A 265 -0.48 6.51 0.89
C ALA A 265 -1.99 6.47 1.09
N ALA A 266 -2.48 6.04 2.26
CA ALA A 266 -3.90 6.05 2.58
C ALA A 266 -4.47 7.47 2.62
N GLU A 267 -3.72 8.40 3.20
CA GLU A 267 -4.12 9.82 3.25
C GLU A 267 -4.16 10.43 1.84
N TYR A 268 -3.24 10.05 0.97
CA TYR A 268 -3.24 10.43 -0.43
C TYR A 268 -4.51 9.93 -1.13
N MET A 269 -4.85 8.65 -0.95
CA MET A 269 -6.05 8.05 -1.55
C MET A 269 -7.32 8.76 -1.05
N ALA A 270 -7.40 9.04 0.23
CA ALA A 270 -8.55 9.73 0.84
C ALA A 270 -8.73 11.13 0.27
N ALA A 271 -7.66 11.91 0.17
CA ALA A 271 -7.68 13.26 -0.40
C ALA A 271 -8.05 13.23 -1.88
N ASP A 272 -7.50 12.28 -2.62
CA ASP A 272 -7.73 12.10 -4.04
C ASP A 272 -9.22 11.76 -4.31
N LEU A 273 -9.76 10.82 -3.56
CA LEU A 273 -11.17 10.42 -3.67
C LEU A 273 -12.11 11.58 -3.31
N ALA A 274 -11.83 12.30 -2.23
CA ALA A 274 -12.62 13.45 -1.81
C ALA A 274 -12.65 14.53 -2.91
N LYS A 275 -11.51 14.79 -3.55
CA LYS A 275 -11.41 15.75 -4.65
C LYS A 275 -12.19 15.27 -5.88
N LEU A 276 -12.11 14.01 -6.24
CA LEU A 276 -12.75 13.47 -7.45
C LEU A 276 -14.27 13.43 -7.33
N VAL A 277 -14.83 13.13 -6.16
CA VAL A 277 -16.29 13.08 -5.98
C VAL A 277 -16.93 14.45 -5.78
N GLN A 278 -16.14 15.48 -5.49
CA GLN A 278 -16.62 16.87 -5.33
C GLN A 278 -16.57 17.66 -6.64
N SER A 279 -15.90 17.13 -7.66
CA SER A 279 -15.75 17.82 -8.94
C SER A 279 -16.92 17.57 -9.89
#